data_1402fa39d92c17961bace47243b860b0
#
_entry.id   1402fa39d92c17961bace47243b860b0
#
_cell.length_a   1.000
_cell.length_b   1.000
_cell.length_c   1.000
_cell.angle_alpha   90.00
_cell.angle_beta   90.00
_cell.angle_gamma   90.00
#
_symmetry.space_group_name_H-M   'P 1'
#
loop_
_entity.id
_entity.type
_entity.pdbx_description
1 polymer ?
#
loop_
_entity_poly.entity_id
_entity_poly.type
_entity_poly.pdbx_seq_one_letter_code
_entity_poly.pdbx_strand_id
1 'polypeptide(L)'
;MNVFLTVLSLLFCTALAGTAADSPAEEFPSGVVQELWFGIPGGSVKDLTHRKVFEKPSSDIRKIVRLDAENLGDQYGARYSALLRVPATGEYRLYLSSDDSAELWLGKDATQKDMSCIATVKGYSDRHNWTNQPNQSSEPVHLEAGKFYFLQVIHKEDGGPDHMSVAWSGPGIPQPVLVPASALFLPPGMLPEEKP
;
A
#
# COMPACT_ATOMS: atom_id res chain seq x y z
N MET A 1 -12.60 -12.56 -82.11
CA MET A 1 -13.59 -12.12 -81.10
C MET A 1 -13.05 -12.53 -79.75
N ASN A 2 -12.27 -11.61 -79.18
CA ASN A 2 -11.53 -11.89 -77.89
C ASN A 2 -12.36 -11.44 -76.68
N VAL A 3 -12.63 -12.36 -75.83
CA VAL A 3 -13.31 -12.09 -74.58
C VAL A 3 -12.22 -11.93 -73.51
N PHE A 4 -12.07 -10.70 -72.97
CA PHE A 4 -11.20 -10.42 -71.80
C PHE A 4 -11.94 -10.80 -70.48
N LEU A 5 -11.34 -11.75 -69.81
CA LEU A 5 -11.82 -12.13 -68.46
C LEU A 5 -11.08 -11.28 -67.44
N THR A 6 -11.79 -10.34 -66.80
CA THR A 6 -11.25 -9.49 -65.67
C THR A 6 -11.37 -10.25 -64.39
N VAL A 7 -10.22 -10.63 -63.81
CA VAL A 7 -10.17 -11.24 -62.46
C VAL A 7 -10.16 -10.12 -61.43
N LEU A 8 -11.22 -10.01 -60.64
CA LEU A 8 -11.34 -9.11 -59.51
C LEU A 8 -10.68 -9.75 -58.26
N SER A 9 -9.51 -9.25 -57.90
CA SER A 9 -8.79 -9.70 -56.69
C SER A 9 -9.40 -9.05 -55.45
N LEU A 10 -10.15 -9.80 -54.65
CA LEU A 10 -10.59 -9.34 -53.29
C LEU A 10 -9.40 -9.44 -52.34
N LEU A 11 -8.88 -8.29 -51.92
CA LEU A 11 -8.00 -8.21 -50.72
C LEU A 11 -8.84 -8.42 -49.46
N PHE A 12 -8.68 -9.57 -48.82
CA PHE A 12 -9.15 -9.79 -47.47
C PHE A 12 -8.20 -9.08 -46.52
N CYS A 13 -8.62 -7.94 -45.97
CA CYS A 13 -7.96 -7.29 -44.85
C CYS A 13 -8.36 -8.04 -43.57
N THR A 14 -7.54 -8.96 -43.11
CA THR A 14 -7.71 -9.59 -41.77
C THR A 14 -7.29 -8.57 -40.73
N ALA A 15 -8.28 -7.91 -40.10
CA ALA A 15 -8.07 -7.17 -38.89
C ALA A 15 -7.58 -8.18 -37.80
N LEU A 16 -6.31 -8.09 -37.38
CA LEU A 16 -5.87 -8.69 -36.13
C LEU A 16 -6.64 -7.99 -35.02
N ALA A 17 -7.65 -8.69 -34.49
CA ALA A 17 -8.20 -8.35 -33.18
C ALA A 17 -7.06 -8.54 -32.16
N GLY A 18 -6.46 -7.44 -31.72
CA GLY A 18 -5.58 -7.44 -30.59
C GLY A 18 -6.36 -8.02 -29.41
N THR A 19 -5.97 -9.19 -28.96
CA THR A 19 -6.43 -9.73 -27.69
C THR A 19 -6.07 -8.70 -26.64
N ALA A 20 -7.07 -8.04 -26.04
CA ALA A 20 -6.86 -7.30 -24.80
C ALA A 20 -6.08 -8.23 -23.89
N ALA A 21 -4.89 -7.81 -23.49
CA ALA A 21 -4.09 -8.55 -22.52
C ALA A 21 -5.02 -8.79 -21.33
N ASP A 22 -5.28 -10.06 -21.06
CA ASP A 22 -6.05 -10.52 -19.93
C ASP A 22 -5.37 -9.89 -18.70
N SER A 23 -5.98 -8.85 -18.15
CA SER A 23 -5.52 -8.26 -16.90
C SER A 23 -5.55 -9.43 -15.93
N PRO A 24 -4.44 -9.78 -15.22
CA PRO A 24 -4.49 -10.85 -14.25
C PRO A 24 -5.58 -10.47 -13.26
N ALA A 25 -6.76 -11.06 -13.43
CA ALA A 25 -7.93 -10.79 -12.66
C ALA A 25 -7.58 -11.14 -11.23
N GLU A 26 -7.50 -10.10 -10.38
CA GLU A 26 -7.58 -10.18 -8.93
C GLU A 26 -6.82 -11.37 -8.29
N GLU A 27 -5.50 -11.40 -8.46
CA GLU A 27 -4.67 -12.36 -7.73
C GLU A 27 -4.80 -12.16 -6.20
N PHE A 28 -5.14 -10.93 -5.77
CA PHE A 28 -5.30 -10.57 -4.36
C PHE A 28 -6.57 -9.74 -4.13
N PRO A 29 -7.38 -10.07 -3.10
CA PRO A 29 -8.52 -9.25 -2.71
C PRO A 29 -8.09 -7.84 -2.28
N SER A 30 -8.91 -6.83 -2.52
CA SER A 30 -8.64 -5.46 -2.08
C SER A 30 -8.69 -5.33 -0.55
N GLY A 31 -7.83 -4.48 0.02
CA GLY A 31 -7.82 -4.16 1.45
C GLY A 31 -6.44 -4.08 2.07
N VAL A 32 -6.44 -3.83 3.37
CA VAL A 32 -5.27 -3.73 4.25
C VAL A 32 -5.53 -4.62 5.45
N VAL A 33 -4.54 -5.37 5.88
CA VAL A 33 -4.56 -6.09 7.17
C VAL A 33 -4.14 -5.10 8.25
N GLN A 34 -4.97 -4.93 9.27
CA GLN A 34 -4.65 -4.19 10.48
C GLN A 34 -4.53 -5.17 11.64
N GLU A 35 -3.39 -5.15 12.33
CA GLU A 35 -3.11 -5.90 13.54
C GLU A 35 -2.89 -4.92 14.69
N LEU A 36 -3.48 -5.18 15.83
CA LEU A 36 -3.43 -4.32 17.02
C LEU A 36 -2.92 -5.07 18.24
N TRP A 37 -2.06 -4.44 19.02
CA TRP A 37 -1.56 -4.87 20.34
C TRP A 37 -1.89 -3.79 21.36
N PHE A 38 -2.72 -4.12 22.33
CA PHE A 38 -3.17 -3.18 23.38
C PHE A 38 -2.34 -3.27 24.65
N GLY A 39 -2.40 -2.21 25.47
CA GLY A 39 -1.70 -2.13 26.74
C GLY A 39 -0.19 -1.96 26.59
N ILE A 40 0.26 -1.27 25.55
CA ILE A 40 1.66 -0.98 25.26
C ILE A 40 1.95 0.49 25.58
N PRO A 41 2.48 0.84 26.76
CA PRO A 41 2.84 2.21 27.08
C PRO A 41 4.06 2.68 26.28
N GLY A 42 4.17 4.02 26.09
CA GLY A 42 5.22 4.72 25.34
C GLY A 42 4.81 5.06 23.89
N GLY A 43 5.26 6.20 23.38
CA GLY A 43 4.87 6.75 22.08
C GLY A 43 5.87 6.47 20.94
N SER A 44 6.89 5.64 21.18
CA SER A 44 7.91 5.32 20.17
C SER A 44 7.63 3.95 19.52
N VAL A 45 7.88 3.82 18.21
CA VAL A 45 7.80 2.52 17.51
C VAL A 45 8.64 1.44 18.22
N LYS A 46 9.77 1.82 18.81
CA LYS A 46 10.61 0.89 19.60
C LYS A 46 9.90 0.35 20.86
N ASP A 47 8.97 1.10 21.43
CA ASP A 47 8.18 0.65 22.58
C ASP A 47 7.26 -0.52 22.22
N LEU A 48 6.91 -0.68 20.95
CA LEU A 48 6.23 -1.84 20.41
C LEU A 48 7.21 -2.92 19.95
N THR A 49 8.11 -2.59 19.02
CA THR A 49 8.90 -3.58 18.26
C THR A 49 9.96 -4.29 19.09
N HIS A 50 10.45 -3.66 20.18
CA HIS A 50 11.41 -4.29 21.12
C HIS A 50 10.73 -5.12 22.21
N ARG A 51 9.42 -5.25 22.21
CA ARG A 51 8.70 -6.06 23.18
C ARG A 51 8.40 -7.46 22.64
N LYS A 52 8.55 -8.45 23.48
CA LYS A 52 8.19 -9.85 23.14
C LYS A 52 6.72 -10.01 22.74
N VAL A 53 5.84 -9.07 23.09
CA VAL A 53 4.44 -9.10 22.68
C VAL A 53 4.28 -8.91 21.16
N PHE A 54 5.17 -8.17 20.53
CA PHE A 54 5.14 -7.96 19.07
C PHE A 54 5.51 -9.23 18.28
N GLU A 55 6.23 -10.16 18.91
CA GLU A 55 6.54 -11.48 18.34
C GLU A 55 5.37 -12.47 18.46
N LYS A 56 4.33 -12.13 19.26
CA LYS A 56 3.13 -12.94 19.45
C LYS A 56 2.02 -12.47 18.49
N PRO A 57 1.01 -13.32 18.26
CA PRO A 57 -0.19 -12.90 17.56
C PRO A 57 -0.77 -11.60 18.15
N SER A 58 -1.27 -10.73 17.30
CA SER A 58 -1.94 -9.50 17.71
C SER A 58 -3.18 -9.78 18.58
N SER A 59 -3.56 -8.80 19.37
CA SER A 59 -4.78 -8.89 20.20
C SER A 59 -6.05 -8.82 19.35
N ASP A 60 -5.97 -8.11 18.22
CA ASP A 60 -7.04 -7.98 17.23
C ASP A 60 -6.41 -7.96 15.83
N ILE A 61 -7.05 -8.62 14.88
CA ILE A 61 -6.68 -8.64 13.46
C ILE A 61 -7.91 -8.50 12.60
N ARG A 62 -7.89 -7.54 11.69
CA ARG A 62 -9.03 -7.26 10.81
C ARG A 62 -8.62 -6.70 9.46
N LYS A 63 -9.54 -6.81 8.52
CA LYS A 63 -9.46 -6.12 7.23
C LYS A 63 -10.00 -4.71 7.36
N ILE A 64 -9.23 -3.73 6.85
CA ILE A 64 -9.68 -2.36 6.61
C ILE A 64 -9.50 -2.01 5.13
N VAL A 65 -10.06 -0.87 4.70
CA VAL A 65 -10.11 -0.54 3.25
C VAL A 65 -9.03 0.43 2.81
N ARG A 66 -8.37 1.15 3.74
CA ARG A 66 -7.38 2.19 3.42
C ARG A 66 -6.35 2.36 4.52
N LEU A 67 -5.23 2.99 4.20
CA LEU A 67 -4.20 3.41 5.14
C LEU A 67 -4.50 4.85 5.61
N ASP A 68 -5.59 5.02 6.34
CA ASP A 68 -6.04 6.27 6.95
C ASP A 68 -6.93 5.91 8.16
N ALA A 69 -6.31 5.85 9.33
CA ALA A 69 -6.93 5.45 10.59
C ALA A 69 -6.84 6.58 11.61
N GLU A 70 -7.79 6.64 12.52
CA GLU A 70 -7.84 7.61 13.61
C GLU A 70 -8.68 7.10 14.77
N ASN A 71 -8.44 7.63 15.97
CA ASN A 71 -9.25 7.41 17.19
C ASN A 71 -9.43 5.93 17.53
N LEU A 72 -8.34 5.15 17.52
CA LEU A 72 -8.34 3.74 17.90
C LEU A 72 -8.22 3.54 19.43
N GLY A 73 -7.74 4.56 20.16
CA GLY A 73 -7.59 4.56 21.62
C GLY A 73 -6.15 4.78 22.08
N ASP A 74 -5.89 4.55 23.36
CA ASP A 74 -4.61 4.79 24.01
C ASP A 74 -3.79 3.51 24.16
N GLN A 75 -2.46 3.67 24.34
CA GLN A 75 -1.50 2.62 24.69
C GLN A 75 -1.57 1.39 23.78
N TYR A 76 -1.63 1.60 22.48
CA TYR A 76 -1.59 0.51 21.51
C TYR A 76 -0.42 0.61 20.54
N GLY A 77 -0.11 -0.52 19.92
CA GLY A 77 0.70 -0.58 18.71
C GLY A 77 -0.09 -1.19 17.58
N ALA A 78 0.17 -0.74 16.36
CA ALA A 78 -0.48 -1.27 15.17
C ALA A 78 0.53 -1.64 14.08
N ARG A 79 0.21 -2.69 13.33
CA ARG A 79 0.84 -3.02 12.06
C ARG A 79 -0.22 -3.04 10.98
N TYR A 80 0.02 -2.25 9.95
CA TYR A 80 -0.81 -2.24 8.75
C TYR A 80 -0.02 -2.88 7.62
N SER A 81 -0.60 -3.85 6.94
CA SER A 81 0.07 -4.58 5.85
C SER A 81 -0.81 -4.63 4.62
N ALA A 82 -0.25 -4.30 3.47
CA ALA A 82 -0.93 -4.35 2.18
C ALA A 82 0.05 -4.68 1.05
N LEU A 83 -0.48 -5.09 -0.07
CA LEU A 83 0.22 -5.05 -1.35
C LEU A 83 -0.19 -3.77 -2.08
N LEU A 84 0.78 -2.93 -2.40
CA LEU A 84 0.60 -1.72 -3.20
C LEU A 84 0.74 -2.05 -4.68
N ARG A 85 -0.22 -1.59 -5.51
CA ARG A 85 -0.14 -1.65 -6.97
C ARG A 85 -0.35 -0.26 -7.56
N VAL A 86 0.62 0.21 -8.36
CA VAL A 86 0.57 1.54 -8.96
C VAL A 86 -0.11 1.51 -10.34
N PRO A 87 -0.83 2.59 -10.73
CA PRO A 87 -1.54 2.64 -12.01
C PRO A 87 -0.63 2.87 -13.22
N ALA A 88 0.56 3.44 -13.03
CA ALA A 88 1.51 3.73 -14.10
C ALA A 88 2.95 3.47 -13.62
N THR A 89 3.81 3.02 -14.52
CA THR A 89 5.24 2.87 -14.22
C THR A 89 5.91 4.24 -14.10
N GLY A 90 6.74 4.42 -13.10
CA GLY A 90 7.53 5.64 -12.90
C GLY A 90 7.99 5.87 -11.46
N GLU A 91 8.46 7.07 -11.20
CA GLU A 91 8.95 7.49 -9.90
C GLU A 91 7.79 7.91 -9.00
N TYR A 92 7.71 7.30 -7.83
CA TYR A 92 6.74 7.62 -6.79
C TYR A 92 7.44 8.14 -5.54
N ARG A 93 6.78 9.04 -4.80
CA ARG A 93 7.10 9.34 -3.40
C ARG A 93 5.94 8.89 -2.54
N LEU A 94 6.26 8.25 -1.42
CA LEU A 94 5.29 7.89 -0.40
C LEU A 94 5.48 8.80 0.80
N TYR A 95 4.37 9.12 1.46
CA TYR A 95 4.32 10.06 2.57
C TYR A 95 3.60 9.44 3.75
N LEU A 96 4.04 9.79 4.96
CA LEU A 96 3.51 9.30 6.22
C LEU A 96 3.13 10.49 7.12
N SER A 97 1.94 10.46 7.70
CA SER A 97 1.59 11.29 8.85
C SER A 97 1.06 10.42 9.97
N SER A 98 1.40 10.73 11.21
CA SER A 98 0.95 9.97 12.37
C SER A 98 1.00 10.78 13.65
N ASP A 99 0.23 10.37 14.61
CA ASP A 99 0.25 10.69 16.02
C ASP A 99 -0.03 9.38 16.80
N ASP A 100 0.89 8.85 17.63
CA ASP A 100 2.29 9.26 17.80
C ASP A 100 3.19 8.83 16.62
N SER A 101 4.25 8.06 16.94
CA SER A 101 5.31 7.69 16.02
C SER A 101 4.89 6.59 15.04
N ALA A 102 5.39 6.67 13.81
CA ALA A 102 5.23 5.60 12.83
C ALA A 102 6.45 5.43 11.92
N GLU A 103 6.54 4.26 11.32
CA GLU A 103 7.51 3.90 10.29
C GLU A 103 6.78 3.31 9.09
N LEU A 104 7.12 3.77 7.88
CA LEU A 104 6.62 3.24 6.61
C LEU A 104 7.71 2.43 5.92
N TRP A 105 7.39 1.19 5.62
CA TRP A 105 8.29 0.21 5.01
C TRP A 105 7.78 -0.22 3.65
N LEU A 106 8.67 -0.36 2.67
CA LEU A 106 8.37 -0.82 1.33
C LEU A 106 9.28 -1.98 0.93
N GLY A 107 8.67 -3.06 0.42
CA GLY A 107 9.36 -4.20 -0.17
C GLY A 107 9.72 -3.97 -1.64
N LYS A 108 10.62 -4.78 -2.16
CA LYS A 108 11.00 -4.77 -3.58
C LYS A 108 9.99 -5.53 -4.48
N ASP A 109 9.16 -6.35 -3.87
CA ASP A 109 8.13 -7.18 -4.49
C ASP A 109 6.96 -7.40 -3.52
N ALA A 110 6.08 -8.34 -3.83
CA ALA A 110 4.91 -8.70 -3.01
C ALA A 110 5.25 -9.41 -1.69
N THR A 111 6.52 -9.59 -1.34
CA THR A 111 6.95 -10.31 -0.12
C THR A 111 7.47 -9.36 0.95
N GLN A 112 7.48 -9.82 2.19
CA GLN A 112 8.10 -9.07 3.31
C GLN A 112 9.63 -9.12 3.31
N LYS A 113 10.21 -9.79 2.32
CA LYS A 113 11.67 -9.91 2.22
C LYS A 113 12.29 -8.59 1.75
N ASP A 114 13.45 -8.26 2.31
CA ASP A 114 14.25 -7.10 1.89
C ASP A 114 13.50 -5.76 1.89
N MET A 115 12.58 -5.56 2.85
CA MET A 115 11.90 -4.30 3.06
C MET A 115 12.86 -3.22 3.56
N SER A 116 12.64 -1.98 3.12
CA SER A 116 13.36 -0.80 3.58
C SER A 116 12.40 0.17 4.26
N CYS A 117 12.81 0.77 5.39
CA CYS A 117 12.12 1.89 5.99
C CYS A 117 12.33 3.12 5.12
N ILE A 118 11.26 3.66 4.55
CA ILE A 118 11.31 4.74 3.55
C ILE A 118 10.79 6.07 4.06
N ALA A 119 10.00 6.08 5.15
CA ALA A 119 9.56 7.29 5.83
C ALA A 119 9.33 7.03 7.31
N THR A 120 9.47 8.07 8.13
CA THR A 120 9.29 7.99 9.59
C THR A 120 8.66 9.27 10.14
N VAL A 121 7.82 9.12 11.17
CA VAL A 121 7.39 10.18 12.08
C VAL A 121 7.90 9.85 13.47
N LYS A 122 8.54 10.80 14.14
CA LYS A 122 9.00 10.69 15.53
C LYS A 122 8.19 11.63 16.43
N GLY A 123 7.51 11.08 17.42
CA GLY A 123 6.48 11.83 18.12
C GLY A 123 5.27 11.99 17.21
N TYR A 124 4.87 13.18 16.83
CA TYR A 124 3.68 13.39 16.04
C TYR A 124 3.90 14.32 14.83
N SER A 125 3.02 14.23 13.87
CA SER A 125 2.76 15.24 12.83
C SER A 125 1.27 15.55 12.79
N ASP A 126 0.86 16.68 12.23
CA ASP A 126 -0.55 16.95 11.99
C ASP A 126 -1.12 15.96 10.96
N ARG A 127 -2.37 15.58 11.12
CA ARG A 127 -3.04 14.68 10.19
C ARG A 127 -3.05 15.25 8.77
N HIS A 128 -2.67 14.42 7.80
CA HIS A 128 -2.53 14.77 6.37
C HIS A 128 -1.54 15.92 6.10
N ASN A 129 -0.67 16.24 7.05
CA ASN A 129 0.47 17.12 6.83
C ASN A 129 1.73 16.28 6.59
N TRP A 130 2.31 16.43 5.42
CA TRP A 130 3.41 15.59 4.92
C TRP A 130 4.78 16.25 5.07
N THR A 131 4.85 17.43 5.73
CA THR A 131 6.04 18.28 5.80
C THR A 131 6.38 18.80 7.20
N ASN A 132 5.70 18.36 8.25
CA ASN A 132 6.02 18.74 9.63
C ASN A 132 7.42 18.27 10.06
N GLN A 133 7.88 17.16 9.51
CA GLN A 133 9.16 16.56 9.82
C GLN A 133 9.92 16.17 8.54
N PRO A 134 11.28 16.19 8.55
CA PRO A 134 12.07 15.98 7.34
C PRO A 134 11.96 14.58 6.74
N ASN A 135 11.64 13.56 7.56
CA ASN A 135 11.63 12.15 7.14
C ASN A 135 10.21 11.59 6.88
N GLN A 136 9.20 12.46 6.74
CA GLN A 136 7.82 12.04 6.46
C GLN A 136 7.61 11.56 5.02
N SER A 137 8.54 11.81 4.12
CA SER A 137 8.47 11.35 2.74
C SER A 137 9.66 10.49 2.37
N SER A 138 9.41 9.50 1.51
CA SER A 138 10.48 8.70 0.91
C SER A 138 11.31 9.53 -0.06
N GLU A 139 12.51 9.07 -0.41
CA GLU A 139 13.12 9.39 -1.68
C GLU A 139 12.24 8.86 -2.84
N PRO A 140 12.44 9.34 -4.09
CA PRO A 140 11.76 8.74 -5.23
C PRO A 140 12.05 7.25 -5.34
N VAL A 141 11.01 6.46 -5.57
CA VAL A 141 11.09 5.00 -5.74
C VAL A 141 10.50 4.64 -7.08
N HIS A 142 11.25 3.89 -7.90
CA HIS A 142 10.73 3.41 -9.17
C HIS A 142 9.79 2.23 -8.96
N LEU A 143 8.51 2.41 -9.34
CA LEU A 143 7.49 1.37 -9.27
C LEU A 143 6.91 1.10 -10.65
N GLU A 144 6.63 -0.18 -10.96
CA GLU A 144 6.14 -0.62 -12.25
C GLU A 144 4.64 -0.96 -12.17
N ALA A 145 3.87 -0.46 -13.13
CA ALA A 145 2.45 -0.79 -13.25
C ALA A 145 2.23 -2.31 -13.36
N GLY A 146 1.18 -2.79 -12.67
CA GLY A 146 0.85 -4.22 -12.64
C GLY A 146 1.65 -5.07 -11.67
N LYS A 147 2.77 -4.58 -11.14
CA LYS A 147 3.51 -5.25 -10.05
C LYS A 147 2.92 -4.91 -8.69
N PHE A 148 3.06 -5.85 -7.77
CA PHE A 148 2.71 -5.68 -6.36
C PHE A 148 3.97 -5.50 -5.52
N TYR A 149 3.89 -4.56 -4.57
CA TYR A 149 4.96 -4.23 -3.63
C TYR A 149 4.43 -4.34 -2.21
N PHE A 150 5.11 -5.11 -1.35
CA PHE A 150 4.67 -5.22 0.05
C PHE A 150 4.85 -3.86 0.74
N LEU A 151 3.79 -3.34 1.32
CA LEU A 151 3.75 -2.07 2.05
C LEU A 151 3.36 -2.33 3.49
N GLN A 152 4.13 -1.79 4.44
CA GLN A 152 3.83 -1.95 5.86
C GLN A 152 3.98 -0.62 6.60
N VAL A 153 3.06 -0.33 7.50
CA VAL A 153 3.21 0.72 8.51
C VAL A 153 3.25 0.07 9.88
N ILE A 154 4.21 0.49 10.71
CA ILE A 154 4.23 0.22 12.14
C ILE A 154 3.93 1.53 12.83
N HIS A 155 2.88 1.58 13.63
CA HIS A 155 2.40 2.75 14.34
C HIS A 155 2.36 2.47 15.84
N LYS A 156 2.68 3.48 16.64
CA LYS A 156 2.66 3.40 18.10
C LYS A 156 1.99 4.63 18.66
N GLU A 157 1.03 4.39 19.55
CA GLU A 157 0.25 5.40 20.27
C GLU A 157 0.37 5.20 21.78
N ASP A 158 0.68 6.27 22.53
CA ASP A 158 0.68 6.26 24.00
C ASP A 158 -0.61 6.82 24.56
N GLY A 159 -1.04 7.99 24.13
CA GLY A 159 -2.30 8.58 24.60
C GLY A 159 -2.58 9.95 24.00
N GLY A 160 -3.86 10.25 23.84
CA GLY A 160 -4.37 11.46 23.26
C GLY A 160 -5.08 11.25 21.92
N PRO A 161 -5.13 12.26 21.04
CA PRO A 161 -5.60 12.06 19.68
C PRO A 161 -4.62 11.16 18.90
N ASP A 162 -5.13 10.16 18.23
CA ASP A 162 -4.32 9.28 17.39
C ASP A 162 -4.72 9.34 15.91
N HIS A 163 -3.74 9.19 15.02
CA HIS A 163 -3.98 8.96 13.60
C HIS A 163 -2.77 8.36 12.88
N MET A 164 -3.02 7.70 11.78
CA MET A 164 -2.00 7.22 10.84
C MET A 164 -2.54 7.30 9.41
N SER A 165 -1.80 7.97 8.52
CA SER A 165 -2.20 8.10 7.12
C SER A 165 -1.01 7.95 6.19
N VAL A 166 -1.24 7.29 5.03
CA VAL A 166 -0.26 7.16 3.96
C VAL A 166 -0.77 7.82 2.68
N ALA A 167 0.07 8.65 2.10
CA ALA A 167 -0.19 9.28 0.81
C ALA A 167 0.91 8.95 -0.20
N TRP A 168 0.67 9.27 -1.44
CA TRP A 168 1.62 9.16 -2.53
C TRP A 168 1.55 10.32 -3.52
N SER A 169 2.62 10.53 -4.27
CA SER A 169 2.65 11.29 -5.52
C SER A 169 3.43 10.49 -6.57
N GLY A 170 3.21 10.78 -7.85
CA GLY A 170 3.87 10.03 -8.94
C GLY A 170 3.30 10.40 -10.31
N PRO A 171 3.47 9.56 -11.33
CA PRO A 171 2.97 9.82 -12.67
C PRO A 171 1.47 10.13 -12.69
N GLY A 172 1.11 11.34 -13.16
CA GLY A 172 -0.27 11.82 -13.15
C GLY A 172 -0.81 12.27 -11.78
N ILE A 173 0.01 12.21 -10.72
CA ILE A 173 -0.35 12.57 -9.34
C ILE A 173 0.72 13.55 -8.83
N PRO A 174 0.66 14.85 -9.20
CA PRO A 174 1.74 15.81 -8.93
C PRO A 174 1.82 16.28 -7.47
N GLN A 175 0.77 16.08 -6.69
CA GLN A 175 0.71 16.45 -5.27
C GLN A 175 0.38 15.22 -4.42
N PRO A 176 0.79 15.17 -3.13
CA PRO A 176 0.44 14.09 -2.23
C PRO A 176 -1.08 13.93 -2.10
N VAL A 177 -1.59 12.75 -2.40
CA VAL A 177 -2.98 12.34 -2.14
C VAL A 177 -2.97 11.02 -1.38
N LEU A 178 -3.96 10.77 -0.55
CA LEU A 178 -4.09 9.49 0.16
C LEU A 178 -4.04 8.33 -0.84
N VAL A 179 -3.31 7.26 -0.49
CA VAL A 179 -3.29 6.05 -1.32
C VAL A 179 -4.71 5.50 -1.43
N PRO A 180 -5.28 5.42 -2.64
CA PRO A 180 -6.67 4.99 -2.80
C PRO A 180 -6.84 3.50 -2.50
N ALA A 181 -8.01 3.12 -2.02
CA ALA A 181 -8.33 1.72 -1.71
C ALA A 181 -8.14 0.77 -2.92
N SER A 182 -8.34 1.28 -4.14
CA SER A 182 -8.12 0.52 -5.39
C SER A 182 -6.66 0.17 -5.68
N ALA A 183 -5.72 0.78 -4.97
CA ALA A 183 -4.29 0.49 -5.06
C ALA A 183 -3.79 -0.45 -3.95
N LEU A 184 -4.65 -0.84 -3.01
CA LEU A 184 -4.31 -1.63 -1.83
C LEU A 184 -4.98 -3.00 -1.87
N PHE A 185 -4.19 -4.05 -1.70
CA PHE A 185 -4.62 -5.44 -1.75
C PHE A 185 -4.12 -6.22 -0.53
N LEU A 186 -4.87 -7.25 -0.14
CA LEU A 186 -4.53 -8.08 0.99
C LEU A 186 -3.32 -8.97 0.67
N PRO A 187 -2.27 -8.96 1.52
CA PRO A 187 -1.21 -9.96 1.41
C PRO A 187 -1.76 -11.36 1.71
N PRO A 188 -1.33 -12.40 0.97
CA PRO A 188 -1.85 -13.75 1.13
C PRO A 188 -1.55 -14.31 2.53
N GLY A 189 -2.51 -15.01 3.11
CA GLY A 189 -2.36 -15.74 4.37
C GLY A 189 -2.23 -14.86 5.63
N MET A 190 -2.40 -13.53 5.53
CA MET A 190 -2.26 -12.65 6.70
C MET A 190 -3.56 -12.46 7.50
N LEU A 191 -4.72 -12.70 6.92
CA LEU A 191 -5.98 -12.73 7.68
C LEU A 191 -6.28 -14.17 8.11
N PRO A 192 -6.87 -14.36 9.30
CA PRO A 192 -7.42 -15.65 9.67
C PRO A 192 -8.46 -16.10 8.63
N GLU A 193 -8.46 -17.40 8.30
CA GLU A 193 -9.53 -17.97 7.48
C GLU A 193 -10.87 -17.75 8.21
N GLU A 194 -11.88 -17.26 7.49
CA GLU A 194 -13.24 -17.22 8.04
C GLU A 194 -13.65 -18.67 8.33
N LYS A 195 -13.87 -18.98 9.61
CA LYS A 195 -14.42 -20.28 9.98
C LYS A 195 -15.84 -20.35 9.43
N PRO A 196 -16.17 -21.45 8.70
CA PRO A 196 -17.52 -21.67 8.16
C PRO A 196 -18.58 -21.78 9.24
#